data_d047defaec59581628b0a5a5f8077c85
#
_entry.id   d047defaec59581628b0a5a5f8077c85
#
_cell.length_a   1.000
_cell.length_b   1.000
_cell.length_c   1.000
_cell.angle_alpha   90.00
_cell.angle_beta   90.00
_cell.angle_gamma   90.00
#
_symmetry.space_group_name_H-M   'P 1'
#
loop_
_entity.id
_entity.type
_entity.pdbx_description
1 polymer ?
#
loop_
_entity_poly.entity_id
_entity_poly.type
_entity_poly.pdbx_seq_one_letter_code
_entity_poly.pdbx_strand_id
1 'polypeptide(L)'
;MRTDELLGKDTGESRATIQRYIRLTYLIPEFLDKMDEGTIALSVGVELSFLCEEAQYGVLEECERNDCTPSYSQAFHMKKLYNDGKLSRNEISRILSQEKANQVERLKIPMERIRRFFPKSYTTAQIEEAVVKLCERDYRRRTDRDR
;
A
#
# COMPACT_ATOMS: atom_id res chain seq x y z
N MET A 1 7.36 -30.85 19.52
CA MET A 1 7.86 -29.58 19.00
C MET A 1 7.34 -29.35 17.59
N ARG A 2 6.87 -28.17 17.28
CA ARG A 2 6.38 -27.86 15.95
C ARG A 2 7.51 -27.81 14.95
N THR A 3 7.22 -28.08 13.68
CA THR A 3 8.21 -28.06 12.61
C THR A 3 8.81 -26.65 12.44
N ASP A 4 8.00 -25.60 12.57
CA ASP A 4 8.45 -24.22 12.46
C ASP A 4 9.42 -23.83 13.59
N GLU A 5 9.22 -24.37 14.78
CA GLU A 5 10.13 -24.12 15.92
C GLU A 5 11.49 -24.80 15.70
N LEU A 6 11.49 -26.00 15.15
CA LEU A 6 12.71 -26.74 14.82
C LEU A 6 13.50 -26.01 13.73
N LEU A 7 12.83 -25.58 12.67
CA LEU A 7 13.46 -24.83 11.59
C LEU A 7 14.02 -23.51 12.08
N GLY A 8 13.30 -22.82 12.98
CA GLY A 8 13.77 -21.57 13.56
C GLY A 8 15.05 -21.72 14.36
N LYS A 9 15.18 -22.82 15.10
CA LYS A 9 16.41 -23.12 15.87
C LYS A 9 17.57 -23.45 14.96
N ASP A 10 17.33 -24.24 13.90
CA ASP A 10 18.38 -24.72 13.00
C ASP A 10 18.92 -23.61 12.09
N THR A 11 18.06 -22.69 11.64
CA THR A 11 18.42 -21.65 10.67
C THR A 11 18.72 -20.30 11.32
N GLY A 12 18.41 -20.12 12.60
CA GLY A 12 18.52 -18.84 13.28
C GLY A 12 17.42 -17.86 12.92
N GLU A 13 16.45 -18.30 12.12
CA GLU A 13 15.28 -17.48 11.75
C GLU A 13 14.27 -17.45 12.90
N SER A 14 13.49 -16.35 13.01
CA SER A 14 12.42 -16.28 13.98
C SER A 14 11.26 -17.18 13.57
N ARG A 15 10.53 -17.67 14.57
CA ARG A 15 9.34 -18.49 14.35
C ARG A 15 8.32 -17.76 13.45
N ALA A 16 8.13 -16.48 13.68
CA ALA A 16 7.21 -15.67 12.87
C ALA A 16 7.62 -15.63 11.41
N THR A 17 8.92 -15.48 11.13
CA THR A 17 9.47 -15.45 9.77
C THR A 17 9.23 -16.80 9.08
N ILE A 18 9.50 -17.90 9.77
CA ILE A 18 9.29 -19.25 9.23
C ILE A 18 7.81 -19.51 8.95
N GLN A 19 6.93 -19.07 9.83
CA GLN A 19 5.48 -19.21 9.62
C GLN A 19 5.02 -18.43 8.37
N ARG A 20 5.59 -17.27 8.11
CA ARG A 20 5.32 -16.51 6.90
C ARG A 20 5.73 -17.27 5.63
N TYR A 21 6.92 -17.87 5.63
CA TYR A 21 7.38 -18.69 4.49
C TYR A 21 6.50 -19.92 4.29
N ILE A 22 6.08 -20.59 5.37
CA ILE A 22 5.16 -21.70 5.29
C ILE A 22 3.83 -21.24 4.70
N ARG A 23 3.37 -20.08 5.11
CA ARG A 23 2.10 -19.51 4.61
C ARG A 23 2.12 -19.28 3.10
N LEU A 24 3.27 -18.95 2.54
CA LEU A 24 3.43 -18.73 1.09
C LEU A 24 3.18 -20.00 0.26
N THR A 25 3.21 -21.18 0.87
CA THR A 25 2.89 -22.41 0.15
C THR A 25 1.42 -22.47 -0.29
N TYR A 26 0.57 -21.62 0.29
CA TYR A 26 -0.85 -21.52 -0.08
C TYR A 26 -1.11 -20.43 -1.10
N LEU A 27 -0.06 -19.74 -1.57
CA LEU A 27 -0.17 -18.69 -2.57
C LEU A 27 -0.09 -19.31 -3.97
N ILE A 28 -0.87 -18.78 -4.92
CA ILE A 28 -0.81 -19.26 -6.31
C ILE A 28 0.54 -18.94 -6.94
N PRO A 29 1.02 -19.78 -7.88
CA PRO A 29 2.36 -19.60 -8.48
C PRO A 29 2.57 -18.22 -9.12
N GLU A 30 1.54 -17.66 -9.72
CA GLU A 30 1.62 -16.34 -10.38
C GLU A 30 1.97 -15.22 -9.39
N PHE A 31 1.45 -15.29 -8.16
CA PHE A 31 1.82 -14.32 -7.13
C PHE A 31 3.23 -14.57 -6.58
N LEU A 32 3.64 -15.84 -6.49
CA LEU A 32 5.02 -16.18 -6.12
C LEU A 32 6.01 -15.61 -7.13
N ASP A 33 5.70 -15.71 -8.41
CA ASP A 33 6.53 -15.14 -9.48
C ASP A 33 6.63 -13.62 -9.35
N LYS A 34 5.51 -12.95 -9.05
CA LYS A 34 5.50 -11.50 -8.84
C LYS A 34 6.32 -11.09 -7.61
N MET A 35 6.35 -11.90 -6.58
CA MET A 35 7.20 -11.68 -5.41
C MET A 35 8.68 -11.81 -5.76
N ASP A 36 9.02 -12.81 -6.56
CA ASP A 36 10.40 -13.02 -7.03
C ASP A 36 10.87 -11.86 -7.91
N GLU A 37 9.98 -11.29 -8.70
CA GLU A 37 10.25 -10.11 -9.53
C GLU A 37 10.32 -8.82 -8.71
N GLY A 38 9.90 -8.84 -7.45
CA GLY A 38 9.89 -7.67 -6.58
C GLY A 38 8.70 -6.75 -6.76
N THR A 39 7.69 -7.15 -7.51
CA THR A 39 6.49 -6.33 -7.74
C THR A 39 5.49 -6.43 -6.59
N ILE A 40 5.52 -7.51 -5.82
CA ILE A 40 4.68 -7.72 -4.64
C ILE A 40 5.58 -8.00 -3.45
N ALA A 41 5.36 -7.29 -2.35
CA ALA A 41 6.12 -7.50 -1.11
C ALA A 41 5.72 -8.79 -0.41
N LEU A 42 6.63 -9.34 0.40
CA LEU A 42 6.38 -10.56 1.18
C LEU A 42 5.13 -10.42 2.07
N SER A 43 4.98 -9.28 2.74
CA SER A 43 3.82 -9.03 3.63
C SER A 43 2.50 -9.10 2.87
N VAL A 44 2.46 -8.59 1.65
CA VAL A 44 1.27 -8.64 0.79
C VAL A 44 0.97 -10.09 0.40
N GLY A 45 1.98 -10.85 -0.01
CA GLY A 45 1.82 -12.26 -0.36
C GLY A 45 1.26 -13.08 0.78
N VAL A 46 1.74 -12.85 2.00
CA VAL A 46 1.25 -13.54 3.19
C VAL A 46 -0.25 -13.28 3.40
N GLU A 47 -0.67 -12.02 3.28
CA GLU A 47 -2.10 -11.68 3.44
C GLU A 47 -2.96 -12.32 2.36
N LEU A 48 -2.51 -12.31 1.10
CA LEU A 48 -3.23 -12.94 -0.01
C LEU A 48 -3.33 -14.46 0.13
N SER A 49 -2.36 -15.09 0.80
CA SER A 49 -2.34 -16.55 0.98
C SER A 49 -3.52 -17.07 1.82
N PHE A 50 -4.18 -16.19 2.58
CA PHE A 50 -5.36 -16.56 3.36
C PHE A 50 -6.63 -16.67 2.53
N LEU A 51 -6.61 -16.18 1.29
CA LEU A 51 -7.73 -16.32 0.36
C LEU A 51 -7.69 -17.70 -0.29
N CYS A 52 -8.86 -18.22 -0.66
CA CYS A 52 -8.88 -19.47 -1.42
C CYS A 52 -8.28 -19.23 -2.83
N GLU A 53 -7.92 -20.31 -3.51
CA GLU A 53 -7.30 -20.25 -4.83
C GLU A 53 -8.14 -19.43 -5.82
N GLU A 54 -9.44 -19.66 -5.86
CA GLU A 54 -10.36 -18.93 -6.73
C GLU A 54 -10.33 -17.43 -6.44
N ALA A 55 -10.34 -17.04 -5.16
CA ALA A 55 -10.28 -15.63 -4.77
C ALA A 55 -8.94 -15.00 -5.15
N GLN A 56 -7.84 -15.74 -4.99
CA GLN A 56 -6.51 -15.28 -5.41
C GLN A 56 -6.46 -15.00 -6.91
N TYR A 57 -7.01 -15.89 -7.74
CA TYR A 57 -7.08 -15.67 -9.18
C TYR A 57 -7.97 -14.48 -9.52
N GLY A 58 -9.04 -14.28 -8.76
CA GLY A 58 -9.87 -13.08 -8.89
C GLY A 58 -9.10 -11.80 -8.65
N VAL A 59 -8.27 -11.76 -7.61
CA VAL A 59 -7.40 -10.62 -7.32
C VAL A 59 -6.39 -10.43 -8.45
N LEU A 60 -5.78 -11.51 -8.92
CA LEU A 60 -4.80 -11.46 -10.01
C LEU A 60 -5.40 -10.85 -11.28
N GLU A 61 -6.58 -11.30 -11.69
CA GLU A 61 -7.26 -10.79 -12.88
C GLU A 61 -7.57 -9.30 -12.77
N GLU A 62 -8.03 -8.86 -11.60
CA GLU A 62 -8.32 -7.44 -11.38
C GLU A 62 -7.03 -6.61 -11.36
N CYS A 63 -5.95 -7.15 -10.83
CA CYS A 63 -4.64 -6.48 -10.88
C CYS A 63 -4.16 -6.29 -12.31
N GLU A 64 -4.30 -7.31 -13.14
CA GLU A 64 -3.92 -7.24 -14.55
C GLU A 64 -4.80 -6.26 -15.32
N ARG A 65 -6.10 -6.28 -15.06
CA ARG A 65 -7.05 -5.36 -15.70
C ARG A 65 -6.75 -3.91 -15.39
N ASN A 66 -6.38 -3.60 -14.16
CA ASN A 66 -6.13 -2.24 -13.70
C ASN A 66 -4.65 -1.86 -13.73
N ASP A 67 -3.79 -2.76 -14.22
CA ASP A 67 -2.33 -2.57 -14.27
C ASP A 67 -1.77 -2.09 -12.93
N CYS A 68 -2.11 -2.81 -11.87
CA CYS A 68 -1.71 -2.45 -10.52
C CYS A 68 -1.32 -3.68 -9.71
N THR A 69 -0.73 -3.45 -8.54
CA THR A 69 -0.45 -4.50 -7.55
C THR A 69 -1.08 -4.08 -6.22
N PRO A 70 -1.57 -5.04 -5.41
CA PRO A 70 -2.19 -4.66 -4.15
C PRO A 70 -1.18 -4.14 -3.15
N SER A 71 -1.57 -3.13 -2.37
CA SER A 71 -0.80 -2.70 -1.21
C SER A 71 -1.11 -3.61 -0.02
N TYR A 72 -0.31 -3.50 1.05
CA TYR A 72 -0.55 -4.26 2.28
C TYR A 72 -1.96 -3.98 2.84
N SER A 73 -2.36 -2.72 2.92
CA SER A 73 -3.68 -2.37 3.46
C SER A 73 -4.81 -2.92 2.59
N GLN A 74 -4.65 -2.92 1.27
CA GLN A 74 -5.63 -3.50 0.35
C GLN A 74 -5.73 -5.02 0.54
N ALA A 75 -4.60 -5.72 0.62
CA ALA A 75 -4.55 -7.16 0.84
C ALA A 75 -5.15 -7.53 2.20
N PHE A 76 -4.83 -6.78 3.23
CA PHE A 76 -5.39 -6.97 4.58
C PHE A 76 -6.92 -6.80 4.57
N HIS A 77 -7.40 -5.76 3.88
CA HIS A 77 -8.84 -5.50 3.76
C HIS A 77 -9.55 -6.65 3.03
N MET A 78 -8.97 -7.13 1.93
CA MET A 78 -9.52 -8.25 1.19
C MET A 78 -9.58 -9.53 2.04
N LYS A 79 -8.52 -9.80 2.81
CA LYS A 79 -8.49 -10.93 3.74
C LYS A 79 -9.60 -10.81 4.78
N LYS A 80 -9.78 -9.61 5.35
CA LYS A 80 -10.80 -9.37 6.36
C LYS A 80 -12.21 -9.62 5.79
N LEU A 81 -12.48 -9.10 4.59
CA LEU A 81 -13.76 -9.32 3.92
C LEU A 81 -13.97 -10.81 3.59
N TYR A 82 -12.92 -11.49 3.17
CA TYR A 82 -12.97 -12.91 2.90
C TYR A 82 -13.36 -13.71 4.14
N ASN A 83 -12.73 -13.42 5.27
CA ASN A 83 -13.03 -14.10 6.55
C ASN A 83 -14.47 -13.83 7.00
N ASP A 84 -15.02 -12.66 6.67
CA ASP A 84 -16.40 -12.30 6.98
C ASP A 84 -17.41 -12.84 5.95
N GLY A 85 -16.93 -13.50 4.90
CA GLY A 85 -17.78 -14.03 3.83
C GLY A 85 -18.34 -12.97 2.91
N LYS A 86 -17.74 -11.79 2.87
CA LYS A 86 -18.22 -10.62 2.12
C LYS A 86 -17.38 -10.26 0.91
N LEU A 87 -16.31 -11.00 0.65
CA LEU A 87 -15.44 -10.69 -0.49
C LEU A 87 -16.08 -11.18 -1.79
N SER A 88 -16.28 -10.26 -2.75
CA SER A 88 -16.79 -10.55 -4.09
C SER A 88 -15.88 -9.93 -5.13
N ARG A 89 -16.07 -10.27 -6.41
CA ARG A 89 -15.31 -9.67 -7.50
C ARG A 89 -15.49 -8.15 -7.55
N ASN A 90 -16.72 -7.68 -7.27
CA ASN A 90 -16.99 -6.24 -7.22
C ASN A 90 -16.22 -5.56 -6.08
N GLU A 91 -16.14 -6.21 -4.91
CA GLU A 91 -15.37 -5.67 -3.79
C GLU A 91 -13.87 -5.66 -4.09
N ILE A 92 -13.35 -6.71 -4.73
CA ILE A 92 -11.94 -6.76 -5.15
C ILE A 92 -11.65 -5.61 -6.12
N SER A 93 -12.49 -5.43 -7.13
CA SER A 93 -12.34 -4.36 -8.11
C SER A 93 -12.38 -2.99 -7.45
N ARG A 94 -13.33 -2.79 -6.53
CA ARG A 94 -13.47 -1.52 -5.79
C ARG A 94 -12.21 -1.21 -4.97
N ILE A 95 -11.69 -2.19 -4.24
CA ILE A 95 -10.50 -2.01 -3.40
C ILE A 95 -9.28 -1.69 -4.26
N LEU A 96 -9.07 -2.43 -5.35
CA LEU A 96 -7.90 -2.25 -6.21
C LEU A 96 -7.96 -1.00 -7.07
N SER A 97 -9.15 -0.45 -7.30
CA SER A 97 -9.30 0.81 -8.04
C SER A 97 -9.03 2.04 -7.17
N GLN A 98 -8.97 1.87 -5.84
CA GLN A 98 -8.65 2.97 -4.94
C GLN A 98 -7.19 3.40 -5.09
N GLU A 99 -6.96 4.71 -5.10
CA GLU A 99 -5.61 5.24 -5.16
C GLU A 99 -4.84 4.89 -3.90
N LYS A 100 -3.64 4.35 -4.08
CA LYS A 100 -2.77 4.03 -2.95
C LYS A 100 -2.17 5.31 -2.38
N ALA A 101 -2.13 5.42 -1.06
CA ALA A 101 -1.61 6.61 -0.39
C ALA A 101 -0.15 6.92 -0.78
N ASN A 102 0.67 5.89 -1.00
CA ASN A 102 2.07 6.08 -1.39
C ASN A 102 2.27 6.35 -2.88
N GLN A 103 1.22 6.30 -3.70
CA GLN A 103 1.26 6.66 -5.12
C GLN A 103 0.93 8.13 -5.34
N VAL A 104 0.39 8.80 -4.32
CA VAL A 104 0.12 10.24 -4.37
C VAL A 104 1.45 10.97 -4.22
N GLU A 105 1.84 11.71 -5.25
CA GLU A 105 3.06 12.51 -5.18
C GLU A 105 2.91 13.60 -4.12
N ARG A 106 3.88 13.70 -3.23
CA ARG A 106 3.83 14.64 -2.12
C ARG A 106 5.12 15.44 -2.04
N LEU A 107 4.98 16.74 -1.86
CA LEU A 107 6.10 17.60 -1.56
C LEU A 107 6.29 17.63 -0.04
N LYS A 108 7.49 17.32 0.41
CA LYS A 108 7.82 17.36 1.84
C LYS A 108 8.72 18.55 2.13
N ILE A 109 8.24 19.47 2.96
CA ILE A 109 9.00 20.62 3.41
C ILE A 109 9.13 20.54 4.92
N PRO A 110 10.37 20.54 5.47
CA PRO A 110 10.52 20.57 6.93
C PRO A 110 9.83 21.79 7.52
N MET A 111 9.06 21.60 8.57
CA MET A 111 8.26 22.65 9.18
C MET A 111 9.14 23.82 9.64
N GLU A 112 10.37 23.55 10.10
CA GLU A 112 11.29 24.61 10.57
C GLU A 112 11.65 25.63 9.49
N ARG A 113 11.54 25.27 8.20
CA ARG A 113 11.84 26.17 7.09
C ARG A 113 10.75 27.20 6.83
N ILE A 114 9.51 26.88 7.19
CA ILE A 114 8.36 27.74 6.87
C ILE A 114 7.61 28.24 8.10
N ARG A 115 7.77 27.56 9.26
CA ARG A 115 7.01 27.90 10.47
C ARG A 115 7.18 29.33 10.91
N ARG A 116 8.37 29.90 10.77
CA ARG A 116 8.69 31.27 11.19
C ARG A 116 7.89 32.34 10.44
N PHE A 117 7.34 31.98 9.28
CA PHE A 117 6.57 32.92 8.45
C PHE A 117 5.09 32.95 8.82
N PHE A 118 4.66 32.12 9.76
CA PHE A 118 3.28 31.98 10.15
C PHE A 118 3.11 32.13 11.66
N PRO A 119 1.92 32.63 12.12
CA PRO A 119 1.64 32.69 13.56
C PRO A 119 1.69 31.30 14.20
N LYS A 120 2.05 31.28 15.48
CA LYS A 120 2.13 30.00 16.23
C LYS A 120 0.77 29.32 16.35
N SER A 121 -0.31 30.05 16.25
CA SER A 121 -1.67 29.52 16.32
C SER A 121 -2.10 28.75 15.06
N TYR A 122 -1.37 28.89 13.94
CA TYR A 122 -1.71 28.18 12.71
C TYR A 122 -1.46 26.69 12.82
N THR A 123 -2.45 25.90 12.44
CA THR A 123 -2.30 24.45 12.30
C THR A 123 -1.55 24.12 11.02
N THR A 124 -1.07 22.89 10.92
CA THR A 124 -0.40 22.40 9.71
C THR A 124 -1.30 22.55 8.47
N ALA A 125 -2.59 22.25 8.63
CA ALA A 125 -3.57 22.39 7.53
C ALA A 125 -3.72 23.84 7.08
N GLN A 126 -3.73 24.79 8.02
CA GLN A 126 -3.81 26.23 7.70
C GLN A 126 -2.56 26.71 6.97
N ILE A 127 -1.39 26.24 7.37
CA ILE A 127 -0.13 26.56 6.70
C ILE A 127 -0.12 26.02 5.28
N GLU A 128 -0.54 24.76 5.09
CA GLU A 128 -0.65 24.15 3.76
C GLU A 128 -1.55 24.98 2.84
N GLU A 129 -2.73 25.35 3.31
CA GLU A 129 -3.68 26.16 2.54
C GLU A 129 -3.09 27.53 2.19
N ALA A 130 -2.41 28.17 3.13
CA ALA A 130 -1.76 29.45 2.91
C ALA A 130 -0.65 29.34 1.86
N VAL A 131 0.15 28.28 1.90
CA VAL A 131 1.21 28.04 0.92
C VAL A 131 0.63 27.87 -0.49
N VAL A 132 -0.45 27.12 -0.64
CA VAL A 132 -1.12 26.93 -1.93
C VAL A 132 -1.61 28.28 -2.48
N LYS A 133 -2.23 29.11 -1.64
CA LYS A 133 -2.70 30.44 -2.06
C LYS A 133 -1.57 31.35 -2.49
N LEU A 134 -0.44 31.32 -1.79
CA LEU A 134 0.75 32.08 -2.18
C LEU A 134 1.29 31.62 -3.52
N CYS A 135 1.31 30.33 -3.78
CA CYS A 135 1.75 29.77 -5.04
C CYS A 135 0.82 30.22 -6.19
N GLU A 136 -0.48 30.25 -5.97
CA GLU A 136 -1.46 30.71 -6.95
C GLU A 136 -1.24 32.18 -7.33
N ARG A 137 -0.98 33.02 -6.32
CA ARG A 137 -0.69 34.45 -6.56
C ARG A 137 0.57 34.63 -7.38
N ASP A 138 1.63 33.91 -7.03
CA ASP A 138 2.89 33.98 -7.74
C ASP A 138 2.75 33.52 -9.19
N TYR A 139 2.00 32.46 -9.41
CA TYR A 139 1.70 31.95 -10.75
C TYR A 139 0.98 33.02 -11.60
N ARG A 140 -0.07 33.64 -11.05
CA ARG A 140 -0.81 34.71 -11.76
C ARG A 140 0.10 35.85 -12.12
N ARG A 141 0.96 36.30 -11.21
CA ARG A 141 1.89 37.40 -11.45
C ARG A 141 2.86 37.07 -12.56
N ARG A 142 3.42 35.85 -12.57
CA ARG A 142 4.34 35.43 -13.62
C ARG A 142 3.65 35.34 -14.99
N THR A 143 2.44 34.82 -15.02
CA THR A 143 1.67 34.67 -16.25
C THR A 143 1.29 36.03 -16.85
N ASP A 144 0.94 36.98 -15.99
CA ASP A 144 0.58 38.33 -16.44
C ASP A 144 1.79 39.11 -17.01
N ARG A 145 3.00 38.82 -16.50
CA ARG A 145 4.24 39.43 -17.02
C ARG A 145 4.60 38.94 -18.41
N ASP A 146 4.25 37.72 -18.72
CA ASP A 146 4.58 37.06 -19.99
C ASP A 146 3.59 37.43 -21.14
N ARG A 147 2.60 38.26 -20.85
CA ARG A 147 1.66 38.75 -21.85
C ARG A 147 2.10 40.07 -22.50
#